data_aacfdeb8d018709a7ce7c61f3c69eb96
#
_entry.id   aacfdeb8d018709a7ce7c61f3c69eb96
#
_cell.length_a   1.000
_cell.length_b   1.000
_cell.length_c   1.000
_cell.angle_alpha   90.00
_cell.angle_beta   90.00
_cell.angle_gamma   90.00
#
_symmetry.space_group_name_H-M   'P 1'
#
loop_
_entity.id
_entity.type
_entity.pdbx_description
1 polymer ?
#
loop_
_entity_poly.entity_id
_entity_poly.type
_entity_poly.pdbx_seq_one_letter_code
_entity_poly.pdbx_strand_id
1 'polypeptide(L)'
;MQSKHFKLIFCAGLMVCCVSAHAGPGKKAYDEFAKQGQIYEDEAWQTYVQKVGERLVAYTSEPNGEFHFTVLNLSDVNAFALPDGYIFVNRGLLAYLESEDQLAAVIGHEIGHVVAHHAAKKNMLGAFGNVVGFVGAVMTGVGQVMDVSNEATNTLTSGYGRDMELQADQLGGQFIAKAGYNPFAMIEVIEVLKDQELFSTRVAGEQKSYHGVFASHPQNDKRLHDAVEENAQYLPTELVDPVGNFWEIINGLVYGNVAGAGIVKDATFYHEGLRVVVTFPEGWDVSNSASKVTGIAPAGSIAGNITLQRQEAPKTKQTPKEYVSTTLKRDDVVSGEEIKIGEYDAYIGNVDLAKSGLKVSMIAVVFKDGGVYLFKGEAGESGDAVQFDADFRATVQSFRAMQPADLKVANNQRIKVIEARPGDTYASLAAKSSIKSYPEETLRLLNGDHPLGEPRAGNPVKIVQ
;
A
#
# COMPACT_ATOMS: atom_id res chain seq x y z
N MET A 1 -28.69 -81.64 -18.87
CA MET A 1 -28.61 -80.30 -19.59
C MET A 1 -28.45 -79.25 -18.55
N GLN A 2 -27.24 -78.72 -18.40
CA GLN A 2 -26.86 -77.74 -17.37
C GLN A 2 -26.84 -76.33 -17.99
N SER A 3 -27.66 -75.45 -17.44
CA SER A 3 -27.71 -74.02 -17.81
C SER A 3 -26.66 -73.24 -16.97
N LYS A 4 -25.64 -72.65 -17.62
CA LYS A 4 -24.66 -71.81 -16.99
C LYS A 4 -25.20 -70.37 -16.96
N HIS A 5 -25.43 -69.81 -15.77
CA HIS A 5 -25.69 -68.39 -15.57
C HIS A 5 -24.39 -67.63 -15.50
N PHE A 6 -24.19 -66.72 -16.46
CA PHE A 6 -23.08 -65.75 -16.51
C PHE A 6 -23.51 -64.51 -15.69
N LYS A 7 -22.86 -64.27 -14.55
CA LYS A 7 -23.07 -63.04 -13.79
C LYS A 7 -22.14 -61.97 -14.33
N LEU A 8 -22.74 -60.94 -14.95
CA LEU A 8 -22.05 -59.74 -15.35
C LEU A 8 -21.86 -58.85 -14.11
N ILE A 9 -20.62 -58.64 -13.67
CA ILE A 9 -20.27 -57.68 -12.61
C ILE A 9 -20.04 -56.34 -13.28
N PHE A 10 -20.92 -55.38 -13.02
CA PHE A 10 -20.83 -53.98 -13.45
C PHE A 10 -19.98 -53.25 -12.41
N CYS A 11 -18.69 -53.05 -12.68
CA CYS A 11 -17.87 -52.13 -11.91
C CYS A 11 -18.18 -50.71 -12.35
N ALA A 12 -19.02 -49.98 -11.59
CA ALA A 12 -19.18 -48.55 -11.72
C ALA A 12 -17.96 -47.88 -11.13
N GLY A 13 -17.02 -47.51 -11.99
CA GLY A 13 -15.88 -46.64 -11.63
C GLY A 13 -16.40 -45.24 -11.31
N LEU A 14 -16.40 -44.87 -10.04
CA LEU A 14 -16.67 -43.52 -9.58
C LEU A 14 -15.46 -42.66 -9.99
N MET A 15 -15.59 -41.96 -11.12
CA MET A 15 -14.60 -40.98 -11.56
C MET A 15 -14.78 -39.74 -10.70
N VAL A 16 -14.02 -39.64 -9.59
CA VAL A 16 -13.91 -38.41 -8.81
C VAL A 16 -13.12 -37.41 -9.66
N CYS A 17 -13.85 -36.57 -10.37
CA CYS A 17 -13.26 -35.37 -10.96
C CYS A 17 -12.82 -34.46 -9.80
N CYS A 18 -11.53 -34.50 -9.44
CA CYS A 18 -10.90 -33.42 -8.70
C CYS A 18 -10.95 -32.16 -9.57
N VAL A 19 -12.00 -31.38 -9.43
CA VAL A 19 -12.00 -29.99 -9.93
C VAL A 19 -11.00 -29.25 -9.07
N SER A 20 -9.79 -29.08 -9.59
CA SER A 20 -8.83 -28.15 -9.02
C SER A 20 -9.46 -26.75 -9.13
N ALA A 21 -10.06 -26.28 -8.06
CA ALA A 21 -10.56 -24.92 -7.98
C ALA A 21 -9.35 -24.00 -8.16
N HIS A 22 -9.20 -23.40 -9.33
CA HIS A 22 -8.22 -22.38 -9.57
C HIS A 22 -8.63 -21.16 -8.72
N ALA A 23 -7.75 -20.74 -7.82
CA ALA A 23 -7.98 -19.55 -7.01
C ALA A 23 -8.29 -18.36 -7.93
N GLY A 24 -9.32 -17.61 -7.59
CA GLY A 24 -9.73 -16.39 -8.28
C GLY A 24 -8.66 -15.28 -8.16
N PRO A 25 -8.83 -14.16 -8.87
CA PRO A 25 -7.87 -13.06 -8.84
C PRO A 25 -7.73 -12.44 -7.45
N GLY A 26 -8.81 -12.35 -6.67
CA GLY A 26 -8.79 -11.79 -5.32
C GLY A 26 -8.03 -12.66 -4.34
N LYS A 27 -8.27 -13.98 -4.36
CA LYS A 27 -7.49 -14.89 -3.51
C LYS A 27 -5.99 -14.83 -3.84
N LYS A 28 -5.63 -14.78 -5.12
CA LYS A 28 -4.23 -14.66 -5.54
C LYS A 28 -3.61 -13.32 -5.10
N ALA A 29 -4.38 -12.23 -5.21
CA ALA A 29 -3.93 -10.93 -4.74
C ALA A 29 -3.73 -10.90 -3.22
N TYR A 30 -4.67 -11.48 -2.46
CA TYR A 30 -4.54 -11.64 -1.02
C TYR A 30 -3.26 -12.41 -0.66
N ASP A 31 -3.00 -13.55 -1.32
CA ASP A 31 -1.80 -14.37 -1.06
C ASP A 31 -0.51 -13.60 -1.39
N GLU A 32 -0.52 -12.80 -2.45
CA GLU A 32 0.65 -11.99 -2.82
C GLU A 32 0.85 -10.81 -1.84
N PHE A 33 -0.22 -10.11 -1.41
CA PHE A 33 -0.14 -9.09 -0.35
C PHE A 33 0.37 -9.69 0.97
N ALA A 34 -0.12 -10.88 1.35
CA ALA A 34 0.34 -11.58 2.55
C ALA A 34 1.82 -11.96 2.46
N LYS A 35 2.25 -12.52 1.33
CA LYS A 35 3.66 -12.85 1.07
C LYS A 35 4.58 -11.64 1.14
N GLN A 36 4.09 -10.47 0.74
CA GLN A 36 4.83 -9.21 0.77
C GLN A 36 4.71 -8.46 2.11
N GLY A 37 4.02 -9.05 3.12
CA GLY A 37 3.83 -8.43 4.43
C GLY A 37 2.94 -7.18 4.40
N GLN A 38 2.02 -7.09 3.43
CA GLN A 38 1.14 -5.94 3.25
C GLN A 38 -0.23 -6.10 3.90
N ILE A 39 -0.52 -7.21 4.54
CA ILE A 39 -1.70 -7.33 5.39
C ILE A 39 -1.43 -6.54 6.70
N TYR A 40 -2.35 -5.67 7.09
CA TYR A 40 -2.22 -4.92 8.33
C TYR A 40 -2.35 -5.87 9.52
N GLU A 41 -1.28 -6.04 10.28
CA GLU A 41 -1.20 -7.00 11.40
C GLU A 41 -1.89 -6.44 12.67
N ASP A 42 -3.18 -6.12 12.55
CA ASP A 42 -4.05 -5.67 13.64
C ASP A 42 -5.37 -6.44 13.58
N GLU A 43 -5.49 -7.46 14.43
CA GLU A 43 -6.64 -8.36 14.45
C GLU A 43 -7.96 -7.61 14.75
N ALA A 44 -7.92 -6.55 15.55
CA ALA A 44 -9.11 -5.76 15.86
C ALA A 44 -9.64 -5.06 14.60
N TRP A 45 -8.76 -4.46 13.80
CA TRP A 45 -9.15 -3.85 12.52
C TRP A 45 -9.61 -4.87 11.50
N GLN A 46 -8.94 -6.02 11.35
CA GLN A 46 -9.38 -7.06 10.43
C GLN A 46 -10.78 -7.57 10.79
N THR A 47 -11.00 -7.85 12.09
CA THR A 47 -12.30 -8.29 12.59
C THR A 47 -13.39 -7.23 12.41
N TYR A 48 -13.06 -5.96 12.64
CA TYR A 48 -14.02 -4.86 12.55
C TYR A 48 -14.52 -4.65 11.11
N VAL A 49 -13.59 -4.56 10.16
CA VAL A 49 -13.91 -4.40 8.74
C VAL A 49 -14.68 -5.61 8.20
N GLN A 50 -14.30 -6.83 8.61
CA GLN A 50 -15.02 -8.06 8.25
C GLN A 50 -16.48 -8.01 8.74
N LYS A 51 -16.73 -7.65 10.00
CA LYS A 51 -18.09 -7.58 10.57
C LYS A 51 -18.96 -6.53 9.90
N VAL A 52 -18.41 -5.35 9.61
CA VAL A 52 -19.13 -4.30 8.88
C VAL A 52 -19.50 -4.80 7.48
N GLY A 53 -18.55 -5.42 6.78
CA GLY A 53 -18.79 -5.99 5.45
C GLY A 53 -19.85 -7.10 5.44
N GLU A 54 -19.78 -8.06 6.35
CA GLU A 54 -20.75 -9.13 6.48
C GLU A 54 -22.17 -8.61 6.74
N ARG A 55 -22.30 -7.55 7.57
CA ARG A 55 -23.59 -6.89 7.81
C ARG A 55 -24.18 -6.34 6.52
N LEU A 56 -23.35 -5.73 5.66
CA LEU A 56 -23.81 -5.16 4.39
C LEU A 56 -24.15 -6.25 3.35
N VAL A 57 -23.36 -7.31 3.26
CA VAL A 57 -23.57 -8.41 2.31
C VAL A 57 -24.95 -9.06 2.49
N ALA A 58 -25.45 -9.14 3.71
CA ALA A 58 -26.79 -9.68 4.01
C ALA A 58 -27.94 -8.96 3.27
N TYR A 59 -27.71 -7.72 2.82
CA TYR A 59 -28.72 -6.90 2.13
C TYR A 59 -28.45 -6.72 0.63
N THR A 60 -27.47 -7.44 0.09
CA THR A 60 -27.15 -7.43 -1.35
C THR A 60 -28.03 -8.42 -2.13
N SER A 61 -27.86 -8.46 -3.45
CA SER A 61 -28.44 -9.51 -4.32
C SER A 61 -27.77 -10.87 -4.12
N GLU A 62 -26.61 -10.92 -3.45
CA GLU A 62 -25.79 -12.11 -3.23
C GLU A 62 -25.52 -12.35 -1.73
N PRO A 63 -26.56 -12.49 -0.86
CA PRO A 63 -26.39 -12.55 0.59
C PRO A 63 -25.64 -13.79 1.08
N ASN A 64 -25.50 -14.82 0.25
CA ASN A 64 -24.72 -16.03 0.51
C ASN A 64 -23.42 -16.08 -0.30
N GLY A 65 -23.03 -14.97 -0.96
CA GLY A 65 -21.79 -14.86 -1.69
C GLY A 65 -20.57 -14.93 -0.76
N GLU A 66 -19.47 -15.46 -1.27
CA GLU A 66 -18.19 -15.40 -0.53
C GLU A 66 -17.60 -14.02 -0.66
N PHE A 67 -17.55 -13.27 0.45
CA PHE A 67 -16.91 -11.96 0.54
C PHE A 67 -15.83 -11.98 1.61
N HIS A 68 -14.68 -11.39 1.28
CA HIS A 68 -13.52 -11.30 2.14
C HIS A 68 -13.08 -9.83 2.27
N PHE A 69 -13.04 -9.32 3.48
CA PHE A 69 -12.67 -7.95 3.76
C PHE A 69 -11.33 -7.91 4.46
N THR A 70 -10.38 -7.14 3.91
CA THR A 70 -9.00 -7.14 4.39
C THR A 70 -8.47 -5.72 4.48
N VAL A 71 -7.88 -5.38 5.62
CA VAL A 71 -7.13 -4.11 5.77
C VAL A 71 -5.70 -4.32 5.30
N LEU A 72 -5.26 -3.48 4.35
CA LEU A 72 -3.88 -3.46 3.89
C LEU A 72 -3.05 -2.43 4.65
N ASN A 73 -1.79 -2.76 4.89
CA ASN A 73 -0.81 -1.85 5.51
C ASN A 73 -0.24 -0.85 4.49
N LEU A 74 -1.10 -0.20 3.73
CA LEU A 74 -0.77 0.82 2.75
C LEU A 74 -1.23 2.19 3.25
N SER A 75 -0.41 3.22 3.03
CA SER A 75 -0.70 4.60 3.47
C SER A 75 -1.58 5.39 2.51
N ASP A 76 -1.76 4.89 1.28
CA ASP A 76 -2.60 5.54 0.29
C ASP A 76 -4.06 5.56 0.73
N VAL A 77 -4.74 6.68 0.47
CA VAL A 77 -6.17 6.82 0.73
C VAL A 77 -6.91 6.08 -0.38
N ASN A 78 -7.18 4.79 -0.16
CA ASN A 78 -7.81 3.95 -1.18
C ASN A 78 -8.55 2.74 -0.55
N ALA A 79 -9.55 2.25 -1.29
CA ALA A 79 -10.14 0.92 -1.15
C ALA A 79 -10.39 0.38 -2.57
N PHE A 80 -10.51 -0.92 -2.73
CA PHE A 80 -10.81 -1.53 -4.03
C PHE A 80 -11.34 -2.94 -3.86
N ALA A 81 -12.14 -3.38 -4.85
CA ALA A 81 -12.71 -4.71 -4.91
C ALA A 81 -12.18 -5.51 -6.10
N LEU A 82 -12.06 -6.82 -5.94
CA LEU A 82 -11.78 -7.79 -6.99
C LEU A 82 -13.02 -8.64 -7.29
N PRO A 83 -13.14 -9.17 -8.53
CA PRO A 83 -14.40 -9.77 -9.01
C PRO A 83 -14.93 -10.95 -8.22
N ASP A 84 -14.08 -11.64 -7.47
CA ASP A 84 -14.39 -12.81 -6.66
C ASP A 84 -14.69 -12.47 -5.20
N GLY A 85 -15.14 -11.24 -4.92
CA GLY A 85 -15.60 -10.81 -3.60
C GLY A 85 -14.51 -10.42 -2.62
N TYR A 86 -13.26 -10.30 -3.04
CA TYR A 86 -12.18 -9.77 -2.19
C TYR A 86 -12.20 -8.26 -2.21
N ILE A 87 -12.42 -7.64 -1.05
CA ILE A 87 -12.46 -6.20 -0.84
C ILE A 87 -11.32 -5.81 0.08
N PHE A 88 -10.52 -4.85 -0.38
CA PHE A 88 -9.35 -4.36 0.34
C PHE A 88 -9.55 -2.90 0.71
N VAL A 89 -9.25 -2.58 1.97
CA VAL A 89 -9.29 -1.21 2.50
C VAL A 89 -7.90 -0.84 2.98
N ASN A 90 -7.32 0.19 2.42
CA ASN A 90 -6.01 0.66 2.86
C ASN A 90 -6.10 1.33 4.23
N ARG A 91 -5.14 1.07 5.08
CA ARG A 91 -4.99 1.74 6.38
C ARG A 91 -5.00 3.27 6.26
N GLY A 92 -4.42 3.80 5.17
CA GLY A 92 -4.41 5.23 4.89
C GLY A 92 -5.82 5.84 4.78
N LEU A 93 -6.78 5.14 4.17
CA LEU A 93 -8.15 5.62 4.09
C LEU A 93 -8.82 5.63 5.47
N LEU A 94 -8.61 4.58 6.28
CA LEU A 94 -9.19 4.50 7.62
C LEU A 94 -8.83 5.71 8.49
N ALA A 95 -7.63 6.27 8.31
CA ALA A 95 -7.17 7.43 9.08
C ALA A 95 -8.07 8.66 8.94
N TYR A 96 -8.72 8.82 7.80
CA TYR A 96 -9.56 9.99 7.47
C TYR A 96 -11.05 9.78 7.77
N LEU A 97 -11.47 8.56 8.06
CA LEU A 97 -12.85 8.29 8.45
C LEU A 97 -13.10 8.70 9.90
N GLU A 98 -14.35 9.04 10.21
CA GLU A 98 -14.78 9.53 11.52
C GLU A 98 -15.85 8.67 12.18
N SER A 99 -16.40 7.71 11.43
CA SER A 99 -17.47 6.85 11.94
C SER A 99 -17.50 5.48 11.28
N GLU A 100 -18.19 4.52 11.92
CA GLU A 100 -18.53 3.23 11.32
C GLU A 100 -19.42 3.39 10.09
N ASP A 101 -20.32 4.39 10.09
CA ASP A 101 -21.18 4.67 8.93
C ASP A 101 -20.35 5.03 7.69
N GLN A 102 -19.29 5.84 7.86
CA GLN A 102 -18.38 6.17 6.76
C GLN A 102 -17.59 4.94 6.28
N LEU A 103 -17.15 4.06 7.19
CA LEU A 103 -16.53 2.80 6.82
C LEU A 103 -17.52 1.89 6.07
N ALA A 104 -18.76 1.82 6.54
CA ALA A 104 -19.82 1.07 5.87
C ALA A 104 -20.12 1.65 4.47
N ALA A 105 -20.07 2.98 4.29
CA ALA A 105 -20.23 3.62 2.99
C ALA A 105 -19.11 3.23 2.01
N VAL A 106 -17.85 3.24 2.44
CA VAL A 106 -16.71 2.77 1.62
C VAL A 106 -16.91 1.30 1.21
N ILE A 107 -17.16 0.43 2.18
CA ILE A 107 -17.32 -1.01 1.93
C ILE A 107 -18.55 -1.27 1.06
N GLY A 108 -19.65 -0.55 1.30
CA GLY A 108 -20.89 -0.66 0.51
C GLY A 108 -20.68 -0.30 -0.96
N HIS A 109 -19.92 0.75 -1.23
CA HIS A 109 -19.52 1.15 -2.57
C HIS A 109 -18.72 0.03 -3.28
N GLU A 110 -17.72 -0.55 -2.61
CA GLU A 110 -16.92 -1.64 -3.15
C GLU A 110 -17.74 -2.90 -3.40
N ILE A 111 -18.65 -3.25 -2.49
CA ILE A 111 -19.63 -4.34 -2.70
C ILE A 111 -20.50 -4.03 -3.93
N GLY A 112 -20.91 -2.77 -4.12
CA GLY A 112 -21.66 -2.31 -5.30
C GLY A 112 -20.92 -2.63 -6.61
N HIS A 113 -19.60 -2.41 -6.68
CA HIS A 113 -18.80 -2.79 -7.84
C HIS A 113 -18.78 -4.31 -8.09
N VAL A 114 -18.71 -5.12 -7.04
CA VAL A 114 -18.72 -6.59 -7.15
C VAL A 114 -20.05 -7.08 -7.68
N VAL A 115 -21.16 -6.76 -7.01
CA VAL A 115 -22.50 -7.27 -7.37
C VAL A 115 -23.01 -6.71 -8.70
N ALA A 116 -22.55 -5.55 -9.12
CA ALA A 116 -22.83 -5.00 -10.44
C ALA A 116 -21.91 -5.56 -11.54
N HIS A 117 -20.93 -6.40 -11.18
CA HIS A 117 -19.96 -7.00 -12.10
C HIS A 117 -19.19 -5.97 -12.95
N HIS A 118 -18.82 -4.83 -12.37
CA HIS A 118 -18.19 -3.71 -13.09
C HIS A 118 -16.85 -4.09 -13.69
N ALA A 119 -16.04 -4.91 -13.01
CA ALA A 119 -14.77 -5.39 -13.52
C ALA A 119 -14.93 -6.22 -14.81
N ALA A 120 -15.98 -7.05 -14.90
CA ALA A 120 -16.27 -7.83 -16.10
C ALA A 120 -16.78 -6.93 -17.23
N LYS A 121 -17.67 -5.97 -16.94
CA LYS A 121 -18.20 -5.00 -17.92
C LYS A 121 -17.12 -4.12 -18.54
N LYS A 122 -16.07 -3.79 -17.76
CA LYS A 122 -14.93 -2.98 -18.24
C LYS A 122 -13.82 -3.81 -18.90
N ASN A 123 -14.01 -5.12 -19.11
CA ASN A 123 -12.97 -6.03 -19.60
C ASN A 123 -11.68 -6.05 -18.75
N MET A 124 -11.78 -5.72 -17.47
CA MET A 124 -10.64 -5.71 -16.54
C MET A 124 -10.14 -7.10 -16.16
N LEU A 125 -10.90 -8.15 -16.49
CA LEU A 125 -10.54 -9.54 -16.13
C LEU A 125 -9.17 -9.96 -16.66
N GLY A 126 -8.76 -9.42 -17.83
CA GLY A 126 -7.41 -9.65 -18.37
C GLY A 126 -6.30 -8.98 -17.56
N ALA A 127 -6.59 -7.83 -16.97
CA ALA A 127 -5.65 -7.10 -16.10
C ALA A 127 -5.37 -7.85 -14.80
N PHE A 128 -6.37 -8.50 -14.23
CA PHE A 128 -6.20 -9.36 -13.04
C PHE A 128 -5.49 -10.68 -13.31
N GLY A 129 -5.24 -11.03 -14.57
CA GLY A 129 -4.44 -12.20 -14.94
C GLY A 129 -2.97 -12.11 -14.52
N ASN A 130 -2.43 -10.89 -14.41
CA ASN A 130 -1.09 -10.62 -13.89
C ASN A 130 -1.16 -10.06 -12.47
N VAL A 131 -1.48 -10.92 -11.51
CA VAL A 131 -1.67 -10.53 -10.10
C VAL A 131 -0.43 -9.89 -9.48
N VAL A 132 0.77 -10.37 -9.80
CA VAL A 132 2.03 -9.78 -9.27
C VAL A 132 2.20 -8.35 -9.77
N GLY A 133 1.92 -8.09 -11.04
CA GLY A 133 1.95 -6.74 -11.61
C GLY A 133 0.87 -5.83 -11.00
N PHE A 134 -0.33 -6.36 -10.76
CA PHE A 134 -1.42 -5.64 -10.08
C PHE A 134 -1.04 -5.24 -8.66
N VAL A 135 -0.58 -6.20 -7.84
CA VAL A 135 -0.14 -5.95 -6.46
C VAL A 135 1.01 -4.94 -6.45
N GLY A 136 1.98 -5.08 -7.34
CA GLY A 136 3.08 -4.13 -7.50
C GLY A 136 2.60 -2.71 -7.83
N ALA A 137 1.63 -2.55 -8.73
CA ALA A 137 1.04 -1.26 -9.08
C ALA A 137 0.28 -0.63 -7.90
N VAL A 138 -0.50 -1.42 -7.16
CA VAL A 138 -1.20 -0.97 -5.95
C VAL A 138 -0.20 -0.52 -4.87
N MET A 139 0.89 -1.27 -4.66
CA MET A 139 1.88 -0.95 -3.64
C MET A 139 2.71 0.30 -3.94
N THR A 140 2.97 0.58 -5.20
CA THR A 140 3.83 1.71 -5.60
C THR A 140 3.05 3.00 -5.82
N GLY A 141 1.72 2.93 -5.87
CA GLY A 141 0.86 4.06 -6.24
C GLY A 141 1.12 4.59 -7.67
N VAL A 142 2.01 3.93 -8.41
CA VAL A 142 2.46 4.36 -9.74
C VAL A 142 1.98 3.36 -10.76
N GLY A 143 1.10 3.78 -11.66
CA GLY A 143 0.79 3.05 -12.89
C GLY A 143 1.98 2.89 -13.84
N GLN A 144 3.20 3.18 -13.39
CA GLN A 144 4.45 3.14 -14.13
C GLN A 144 5.46 2.24 -13.44
N VAL A 145 5.14 0.99 -13.19
CA VAL A 145 6.19 -0.01 -13.02
C VAL A 145 6.58 -0.50 -14.41
N MET A 146 7.64 0.13 -14.91
CA MET A 146 8.60 -0.31 -15.92
C MET A 146 8.13 -1.37 -16.92
N ASP A 147 8.21 -1.04 -18.21
CA ASP A 147 8.27 -1.95 -19.39
C ASP A 147 7.19 -3.03 -19.54
N VAL A 148 6.11 -2.97 -18.80
CA VAL A 148 4.88 -3.64 -19.19
C VAL A 148 4.04 -2.60 -19.95
N SER A 149 4.41 -2.37 -21.19
CA SER A 149 3.61 -1.68 -22.21
C SER A 149 2.34 -2.50 -22.48
N ASN A 150 1.46 -2.61 -21.50
CA ASN A 150 0.28 -3.44 -21.61
C ASN A 150 -0.96 -2.63 -21.24
N GLU A 151 -1.94 -2.71 -22.12
CA GLU A 151 -3.32 -2.27 -21.96
C GLU A 151 -3.90 -2.54 -20.55
N ALA A 152 -3.37 -3.58 -19.85
CA ALA A 152 -3.76 -3.96 -18.51
C ALA A 152 -3.45 -2.88 -17.44
N THR A 153 -2.27 -2.26 -17.46
CA THR A 153 -1.89 -1.21 -16.49
C THR A 153 -2.69 0.06 -16.73
N ASN A 154 -2.89 0.43 -18.00
CA ASN A 154 -3.72 1.58 -18.36
C ASN A 154 -5.19 1.38 -17.98
N THR A 155 -5.68 0.14 -18.02
CA THR A 155 -7.06 -0.20 -17.67
C THR A 155 -7.31 -0.07 -16.17
N LEU A 156 -6.33 -0.45 -15.32
CA LEU A 156 -6.40 -0.30 -13.86
C LEU A 156 -6.32 1.16 -13.43
N THR A 157 -5.45 1.95 -14.05
CA THR A 157 -5.26 3.37 -13.72
C THR A 157 -6.34 4.28 -14.29
N SER A 158 -7.13 3.83 -15.28
CA SER A 158 -8.22 4.63 -15.87
C SER A 158 -9.51 4.68 -15.04
N GLY A 159 -9.56 4.00 -13.87
CA GLY A 159 -10.73 3.95 -12.99
C GLY A 159 -12.00 3.37 -13.65
N TYR A 160 -13.06 3.20 -12.91
CA TYR A 160 -14.38 2.86 -13.45
C TYR A 160 -14.98 4.07 -14.18
N GLY A 161 -15.84 3.82 -15.16
CA GLY A 161 -16.55 4.89 -15.86
C GLY A 161 -17.60 5.54 -14.96
N ARG A 162 -17.94 6.81 -15.25
CA ARG A 162 -18.90 7.60 -14.46
C ARG A 162 -20.19 6.85 -14.11
N ASP A 163 -20.79 6.17 -15.10
CA ASP A 163 -22.06 5.46 -14.87
C ASP A 163 -21.92 4.26 -13.94
N MET A 164 -20.74 3.62 -13.94
CA MET A 164 -20.42 2.52 -13.01
C MET A 164 -20.23 3.05 -11.59
N GLU A 165 -19.59 4.21 -11.46
CA GLU A 165 -19.43 4.88 -10.16
C GLU A 165 -20.78 5.27 -9.55
N LEU A 166 -21.66 5.90 -10.35
CA LEU A 166 -23.01 6.25 -9.92
C LEU A 166 -23.82 5.01 -9.52
N GLN A 167 -23.71 3.90 -10.27
CA GLN A 167 -24.36 2.65 -9.93
C GLN A 167 -23.80 2.06 -8.63
N ALA A 168 -22.50 2.15 -8.40
CA ALA A 168 -21.87 1.67 -7.15
C ALA A 168 -22.29 2.53 -5.94
N ASP A 169 -22.35 3.85 -6.09
CA ASP A 169 -22.85 4.78 -5.07
C ASP A 169 -24.33 4.47 -4.71
N GLN A 170 -25.18 4.26 -5.72
CA GLN A 170 -26.60 3.93 -5.54
C GLN A 170 -26.76 2.60 -4.82
N LEU A 171 -26.08 1.55 -5.26
CA LEU A 171 -26.15 0.23 -4.62
C LEU A 171 -25.59 0.27 -3.21
N GLY A 172 -24.43 0.91 -3.01
CA GLY A 172 -23.81 1.09 -1.70
C GLY A 172 -24.75 1.83 -0.73
N GLY A 173 -25.32 2.95 -1.17
CA GLY A 173 -26.32 3.70 -0.40
C GLY A 173 -27.54 2.87 0.02
N GLN A 174 -28.04 2.01 -0.87
CA GLN A 174 -29.12 1.07 -0.54
C GLN A 174 -28.70 0.01 0.49
N PHE A 175 -27.49 -0.55 0.35
CA PHE A 175 -27.00 -1.57 1.28
C PHE A 175 -26.80 -1.01 2.68
N ILE A 176 -26.15 0.16 2.82
CA ILE A 176 -25.92 0.79 4.11
C ILE A 176 -27.25 1.18 4.78
N ALA A 177 -28.20 1.76 4.03
CA ALA A 177 -29.50 2.12 4.56
C ALA A 177 -30.31 0.91 5.04
N LYS A 178 -30.36 -0.18 4.25
CA LYS A 178 -31.04 -1.43 4.64
C LYS A 178 -30.37 -2.12 5.84
N ALA A 179 -29.05 -1.98 5.96
CA ALA A 179 -28.30 -2.48 7.11
C ALA A 179 -28.46 -1.59 8.35
N GLY A 180 -29.18 -0.46 8.24
CA GLY A 180 -29.49 0.46 9.34
C GLY A 180 -28.41 1.51 9.61
N TYR A 181 -27.42 1.66 8.72
CA TYR A 181 -26.45 2.74 8.77
C TYR A 181 -27.01 4.03 8.18
N ASN A 182 -26.42 5.16 8.54
CA ASN A 182 -26.77 6.45 7.98
C ASN A 182 -26.36 6.56 6.49
N PRO A 183 -27.30 6.63 5.52
CA PRO A 183 -26.96 6.69 4.11
C PRO A 183 -26.23 7.99 3.69
N PHE A 184 -26.32 9.07 4.49
CA PHE A 184 -25.59 10.31 4.26
C PHE A 184 -24.08 10.15 4.45
N ALA A 185 -23.61 9.11 5.12
CA ALA A 185 -22.20 8.77 5.22
C ALA A 185 -21.52 8.57 3.85
N MET A 186 -22.28 8.18 2.80
CA MET A 186 -21.78 8.13 1.43
C MET A 186 -21.34 9.52 0.94
N ILE A 187 -22.10 10.56 1.27
CA ILE A 187 -21.78 11.96 0.92
C ILE A 187 -20.53 12.41 1.67
N GLU A 188 -20.49 12.12 2.98
CA GLU A 188 -19.34 12.46 3.84
C GLU A 188 -18.05 11.83 3.33
N VAL A 189 -18.07 10.56 2.89
CA VAL A 189 -16.90 9.90 2.29
C VAL A 189 -16.49 10.58 0.98
N ILE A 190 -17.43 10.96 0.11
CA ILE A 190 -17.13 11.68 -1.13
C ILE A 190 -16.48 13.05 -0.81
N GLU A 191 -16.93 13.73 0.24
CA GLU A 191 -16.34 15.00 0.72
C GLU A 191 -14.90 14.77 1.23
N VAL A 192 -14.68 13.76 2.08
CA VAL A 192 -13.32 13.39 2.56
C VAL A 192 -12.38 13.19 1.39
N LEU A 193 -12.80 12.46 0.37
CA LEU A 193 -11.97 12.21 -0.82
C LEU A 193 -11.71 13.51 -1.59
N LYS A 194 -12.71 14.37 -1.78
CA LYS A 194 -12.55 15.66 -2.46
C LYS A 194 -11.60 16.60 -1.71
N ASP A 195 -11.67 16.63 -0.39
CA ASP A 195 -10.76 17.42 0.44
C ASP A 195 -9.31 16.91 0.35
N GLN A 196 -9.11 15.59 0.24
CA GLN A 196 -7.79 15.00 -0.05
C GLN A 196 -7.21 15.51 -1.38
N GLU A 197 -8.01 15.55 -2.45
CA GLU A 197 -7.58 16.08 -3.75
C GLU A 197 -7.22 17.57 -3.66
N LEU A 198 -8.05 18.36 -2.99
CA LEU A 198 -7.83 19.79 -2.81
C LEU A 198 -6.57 20.06 -1.99
N PHE A 199 -6.35 19.30 -0.93
CA PHE A 199 -5.16 19.40 -0.10
C PHE A 199 -3.90 19.06 -0.91
N SER A 200 -3.87 17.92 -1.58
CA SER A 200 -2.73 17.48 -2.38
C SER A 200 -2.35 18.53 -3.44
N THR A 201 -3.32 19.08 -4.16
CA THR A 201 -3.07 20.03 -5.25
C THR A 201 -2.80 21.46 -4.77
N ARG A 202 -3.50 21.96 -3.75
CA ARG A 202 -3.46 23.38 -3.34
C ARG A 202 -2.50 23.65 -2.19
N VAL A 203 -2.34 22.70 -1.29
CA VAL A 203 -1.50 22.84 -0.08
C VAL A 203 -0.14 22.16 -0.30
N ALA A 204 -0.12 20.88 -0.66
CA ALA A 204 1.12 20.15 -0.86
C ALA A 204 1.82 20.48 -2.20
N GLY A 205 1.14 21.16 -3.13
CA GLY A 205 1.72 21.58 -4.42
C GLY A 205 2.06 20.40 -5.34
N GLU A 206 1.48 19.24 -5.10
CA GLU A 206 1.65 18.07 -5.93
C GLU A 206 0.95 18.29 -7.28
N GLN A 207 1.62 17.93 -8.38
CA GLN A 207 0.95 17.91 -9.68
C GLN A 207 -0.24 16.93 -9.57
N LYS A 208 -1.35 17.23 -10.29
CA LYS A 208 -2.50 16.33 -10.39
C LYS A 208 -2.02 14.95 -10.89
N SER A 209 -1.51 14.16 -9.99
CA SER A 209 -1.24 12.76 -10.22
C SER A 209 -2.45 12.01 -9.71
N TYR A 210 -3.14 11.32 -10.61
CA TYR A 210 -4.23 10.43 -10.25
C TYR A 210 -3.65 9.25 -9.46
N HIS A 211 -3.41 9.46 -8.16
CA HIS A 211 -2.94 8.42 -7.25
C HIS A 211 -4.03 8.08 -6.25
N GLY A 212 -4.01 6.84 -5.77
CA GLY A 212 -4.98 6.36 -4.81
C GLY A 212 -6.41 6.26 -5.37
N VAL A 213 -7.41 6.56 -4.53
CA VAL A 213 -8.83 6.41 -4.85
C VAL A 213 -9.30 7.20 -6.08
N PHE A 214 -8.64 8.33 -6.40
CA PHE A 214 -9.01 9.13 -7.59
C PHE A 214 -8.65 8.45 -8.91
N ALA A 215 -7.65 7.58 -8.93
CA ALA A 215 -7.31 6.82 -10.11
C ALA A 215 -8.34 5.71 -10.38
N SER A 216 -8.82 5.05 -9.31
CA SER A 216 -9.82 3.98 -9.39
C SER A 216 -11.26 4.51 -9.47
N HIS A 217 -11.58 5.62 -8.77
CA HIS A 217 -12.92 6.18 -8.61
C HIS A 217 -12.97 7.68 -8.92
N PRO A 218 -13.05 8.07 -10.21
CA PRO A 218 -13.05 9.48 -10.60
C PRO A 218 -14.18 10.27 -9.95
N GLN A 219 -13.82 11.35 -9.26
CA GLN A 219 -14.78 12.26 -8.61
C GLN A 219 -15.41 13.21 -9.64
N ASN A 220 -16.67 13.54 -9.44
CA ASN A 220 -17.32 14.67 -10.09
C ASN A 220 -18.44 15.23 -9.21
N ASP A 221 -18.74 16.51 -9.38
CA ASP A 221 -19.79 17.19 -8.62
C ASP A 221 -21.18 16.54 -8.82
N LYS A 222 -21.38 15.82 -9.93
CA LYS A 222 -22.62 15.10 -10.21
C LYS A 222 -22.79 13.89 -9.26
N ARG A 223 -21.70 13.15 -8.92
CA ARG A 223 -21.79 12.05 -7.95
C ARG A 223 -22.30 12.54 -6.60
N LEU A 224 -21.78 13.68 -6.13
CA LEU A 224 -22.20 14.28 -4.88
C LEU A 224 -23.69 14.68 -4.93
N HIS A 225 -24.12 15.32 -6.00
CA HIS A 225 -25.53 15.73 -6.19
C HIS A 225 -26.48 14.52 -6.23
N ASP A 226 -26.15 13.53 -7.06
CA ASP A 226 -26.97 12.33 -7.23
C ASP A 226 -27.03 11.51 -5.92
N ALA A 227 -25.92 11.40 -5.18
CA ALA A 227 -25.87 10.73 -3.89
C ALA A 227 -26.78 11.42 -2.83
N VAL A 228 -26.84 12.75 -2.81
CA VAL A 228 -27.78 13.51 -1.93
C VAL A 228 -29.22 13.20 -2.29
N GLU A 229 -29.58 13.28 -3.58
CA GLU A 229 -30.95 13.09 -4.04
C GLU A 229 -31.45 11.65 -3.83
N GLU A 230 -30.60 10.66 -4.14
CA GLU A 230 -30.97 9.26 -4.06
C GLU A 230 -30.97 8.73 -2.63
N ASN A 231 -29.99 9.11 -1.79
CA ASN A 231 -29.89 8.56 -0.43
C ASN A 231 -30.91 9.14 0.52
N ALA A 232 -31.46 10.36 0.26
CA ALA A 232 -32.52 10.95 1.07
C ALA A 232 -33.80 10.09 1.13
N GLN A 233 -34.05 9.23 0.15
CA GLN A 233 -35.22 8.34 0.11
C GLN A 233 -35.05 7.06 0.93
N TYR A 234 -33.82 6.72 1.34
CA TYR A 234 -33.49 5.46 2.03
C TYR A 234 -33.21 5.65 3.52
N LEU A 235 -33.63 6.76 4.13
CA LEU A 235 -33.43 6.96 5.57
C LEU A 235 -34.00 5.80 6.38
N PRO A 236 -33.18 5.12 7.19
CA PRO A 236 -33.68 4.06 8.07
C PRO A 236 -34.58 4.67 9.16
N THR A 237 -35.61 3.92 9.57
CA THR A 237 -36.49 4.33 10.69
C THR A 237 -35.76 4.30 12.03
N GLU A 238 -34.77 3.42 12.16
CA GLU A 238 -33.90 3.32 13.34
C GLU A 238 -32.49 3.00 12.86
N LEU A 239 -31.50 3.67 13.46
CA LEU A 239 -30.09 3.37 13.23
C LEU A 239 -29.71 2.10 13.97
N VAL A 240 -28.84 1.32 13.38
CA VAL A 240 -28.31 0.10 14.02
C VAL A 240 -27.25 0.47 15.06
N ASP A 241 -27.14 -0.36 16.10
CA ASP A 241 -25.99 -0.28 16.99
C ASP A 241 -24.71 -0.63 16.20
N PRO A 242 -23.65 0.17 16.32
CA PRO A 242 -22.38 -0.11 15.66
C PRO A 242 -21.79 -1.44 16.12
N VAL A 243 -20.97 -2.09 15.28
CA VAL A 243 -20.30 -3.34 15.65
C VAL A 243 -19.17 -3.13 16.66
N GLY A 244 -18.76 -1.89 16.88
CA GLY A 244 -17.77 -1.51 17.88
C GLY A 244 -17.68 0.01 18.04
N ASN A 245 -16.76 0.44 18.89
CA ASN A 245 -16.49 1.88 19.06
C ASN A 245 -15.40 2.32 18.07
N PHE A 246 -15.81 3.05 17.02
CA PHE A 246 -14.89 3.52 15.98
C PHE A 246 -13.74 4.36 16.55
N TRP A 247 -14.01 5.25 17.51
CA TRP A 247 -13.01 6.11 18.13
C TRP A 247 -12.00 5.35 19.02
N GLU A 248 -12.41 4.22 19.58
CA GLU A 248 -11.49 3.34 20.30
C GLU A 248 -10.59 2.57 19.34
N ILE A 249 -11.15 2.06 18.24
CA ILE A 249 -10.38 1.22 17.31
C ILE A 249 -9.40 2.05 16.47
N ILE A 250 -9.73 3.30 16.11
CA ILE A 250 -8.83 4.18 15.37
C ILE A 250 -7.67 4.70 16.21
N ASN A 251 -7.83 4.70 17.54
CA ASN A 251 -6.79 5.12 18.45
C ASN A 251 -5.63 4.12 18.46
N GLY A 252 -4.48 4.54 17.97
CA GLY A 252 -3.31 3.68 17.77
C GLY A 252 -3.09 3.24 16.33
N LEU A 253 -4.01 3.56 15.41
CA LEU A 253 -3.82 3.29 13.98
C LEU A 253 -2.50 3.93 13.51
N VAL A 254 -1.68 3.14 12.84
CA VAL A 254 -0.43 3.65 12.25
C VAL A 254 -0.74 4.69 11.19
N TYR A 255 -0.08 5.85 11.26
CA TYR A 255 -0.27 6.96 10.33
C TYR A 255 0.95 7.15 9.42
N GLY A 256 0.72 7.55 8.17
CA GLY A 256 1.78 7.88 7.22
C GLY A 256 2.44 6.66 6.55
N ASN A 257 3.47 6.93 5.78
CA ASN A 257 4.18 5.92 4.99
C ASN A 257 5.05 5.04 5.89
N VAL A 258 4.68 3.79 6.07
CA VAL A 258 5.44 2.85 6.87
C VAL A 258 5.96 1.66 6.05
N ALA A 259 5.22 1.21 5.05
CA ALA A 259 5.53 -0.06 4.41
C ALA A 259 6.01 0.03 2.95
N GLY A 260 5.68 1.10 2.22
CA GLY A 260 5.94 1.14 0.77
C GLY A 260 7.32 1.68 0.37
N ALA A 261 7.85 2.67 1.10
CA ALA A 261 9.10 3.33 0.76
C ALA A 261 10.18 3.21 1.84
N GLY A 262 9.83 2.77 3.05
CA GLY A 262 10.71 2.82 4.22
C GLY A 262 10.86 4.25 4.77
N ILE A 263 11.55 4.39 5.88
CA ILE A 263 11.85 5.69 6.50
C ILE A 263 13.35 5.87 6.67
N VAL A 264 13.78 7.12 6.66
CA VAL A 264 15.15 7.50 7.00
C VAL A 264 15.17 8.28 8.30
N LYS A 265 16.02 7.85 9.23
CA LYS A 265 16.27 8.55 10.50
C LYS A 265 17.75 8.44 10.84
N ASP A 266 18.39 9.58 11.15
CA ASP A 266 19.80 9.65 11.52
C ASP A 266 20.71 8.87 10.54
N ALA A 267 20.59 9.18 9.24
CA ALA A 267 21.27 8.52 8.12
C ALA A 267 21.04 6.98 8.03
N THR A 268 20.07 6.43 8.76
CA THR A 268 19.71 5.01 8.71
C THR A 268 18.37 4.84 8.01
N PHE A 269 18.35 3.98 7.01
CA PHE A 269 17.15 3.57 6.28
C PHE A 269 16.55 2.31 6.92
N TYR A 270 15.28 2.38 7.25
CA TYR A 270 14.48 1.28 7.80
C TYR A 270 13.36 0.96 6.82
N HIS A 271 13.19 -0.30 6.45
CA HIS A 271 12.10 -0.74 5.59
C HIS A 271 11.37 -1.94 6.20
N GLU A 272 10.19 -1.69 6.78
CA GLU A 272 9.44 -2.70 7.51
C GLU A 272 9.01 -3.87 6.62
N GLY A 273 8.39 -3.61 5.46
CA GLY A 273 7.92 -4.64 4.55
C GLY A 273 9.02 -5.52 3.95
N LEU A 274 10.24 -4.99 3.77
CA LEU A 274 11.40 -5.77 3.35
C LEU A 274 12.22 -6.32 4.52
N ARG A 275 11.89 -5.91 5.74
CA ARG A 275 12.58 -6.30 6.96
C ARG A 275 14.09 -6.03 6.87
N VAL A 276 14.47 -4.85 6.34
CA VAL A 276 15.88 -4.45 6.19
C VAL A 276 16.17 -3.12 6.88
N VAL A 277 17.41 -3.00 7.35
CA VAL A 277 17.99 -1.77 7.86
C VAL A 277 19.34 -1.56 7.20
N VAL A 278 19.62 -0.32 6.76
CA VAL A 278 20.90 0.09 6.18
C VAL A 278 21.29 1.44 6.74
N THR A 279 22.51 1.58 7.23
CA THR A 279 23.05 2.82 7.76
C THR A 279 24.04 3.41 6.77
N PHE A 280 23.84 4.65 6.39
CA PHE A 280 24.76 5.46 5.59
C PHE A 280 25.74 6.18 6.51
N PRO A 281 26.86 6.69 5.99
CA PRO A 281 27.83 7.40 6.82
C PRO A 281 27.22 8.63 7.50
N GLU A 282 27.74 9.00 8.65
CA GLU A 282 27.28 10.16 9.41
C GLU A 282 27.44 11.46 8.60
N GLY A 283 26.42 12.31 8.65
CA GLY A 283 26.40 13.59 7.92
C GLY A 283 25.98 13.49 6.46
N TRP A 284 25.73 12.28 5.92
CA TRP A 284 25.19 12.12 4.58
C TRP A 284 23.71 12.49 4.53
N ASP A 285 23.31 13.16 3.45
CA ASP A 285 21.90 13.45 3.18
C ASP A 285 21.25 12.21 2.53
N VAL A 286 20.41 11.53 3.30
CA VAL A 286 19.79 10.27 2.86
C VAL A 286 18.31 10.49 2.58
N SER A 287 17.92 10.19 1.35
CA SER A 287 16.53 10.24 0.87
C SER A 287 16.10 8.89 0.32
N ASN A 288 14.80 8.61 0.32
CA ASN A 288 14.26 7.41 -0.28
C ASN A 288 13.04 7.71 -1.15
N SER A 289 12.86 6.87 -2.13
CA SER A 289 11.69 6.81 -3.02
C SER A 289 11.15 5.39 -3.06
N ALA A 290 10.06 5.16 -3.75
CA ALA A 290 9.46 3.83 -3.90
C ALA A 290 10.41 2.76 -4.49
N SER A 291 11.43 3.17 -5.26
CA SER A 291 12.33 2.24 -5.96
C SER A 291 13.79 2.32 -5.53
N LYS A 292 14.19 3.38 -4.80
CA LYS A 292 15.61 3.65 -4.56
C LYS A 292 15.82 4.47 -3.29
N VAL A 293 16.82 4.09 -2.51
CA VAL A 293 17.41 4.92 -1.45
C VAL A 293 18.68 5.58 -2.00
N THR A 294 18.88 6.85 -1.72
CA THR A 294 20.06 7.61 -2.16
C THR A 294 20.68 8.35 -0.97
N GLY A 295 21.92 8.06 -0.66
CA GLY A 295 22.75 8.87 0.22
C GLY A 295 23.66 9.77 -0.61
N ILE A 296 23.70 11.06 -0.29
CA ILE A 296 24.56 12.05 -0.92
C ILE A 296 25.57 12.52 0.12
N ALA A 297 26.84 12.51 -0.25
CA ALA A 297 27.94 12.96 0.62
C ALA A 297 27.81 14.47 0.94
N PRO A 298 28.18 14.91 2.17
CA PRO A 298 28.06 16.30 2.57
C PRO A 298 28.95 17.23 1.75
N ALA A 299 28.55 18.50 1.65
CA ALA A 299 29.35 19.53 0.98
C ALA A 299 30.75 19.66 1.63
N GLY A 300 31.77 19.71 0.82
CA GLY A 300 33.18 19.79 1.28
C GLY A 300 33.87 18.42 1.45
N SER A 301 33.16 17.34 1.32
CA SER A 301 33.69 15.98 1.18
C SER A 301 33.85 15.58 -0.30
N ILE A 302 34.08 14.31 -0.60
CA ILE A 302 34.02 13.83 -1.98
C ILE A 302 32.61 14.03 -2.55
N ALA A 303 32.50 14.60 -3.75
CA ALA A 303 31.22 14.71 -4.45
C ALA A 303 30.76 13.31 -4.92
N GLY A 304 30.02 12.60 -4.07
CA GLY A 304 29.65 11.22 -4.34
C GLY A 304 28.26 10.86 -3.80
N ASN A 305 27.76 9.75 -4.29
CA ASN A 305 26.49 9.18 -3.85
C ASN A 305 26.60 7.66 -3.69
N ILE A 306 25.79 7.14 -2.77
CA ILE A 306 25.56 5.70 -2.60
C ILE A 306 24.08 5.45 -2.80
N THR A 307 23.73 4.54 -3.70
CA THR A 307 22.32 4.15 -3.93
C THR A 307 22.08 2.70 -3.55
N LEU A 308 20.88 2.41 -3.06
CA LEU A 308 20.40 1.07 -2.77
C LEU A 308 19.08 0.85 -3.52
N GLN A 309 18.99 -0.26 -4.26
CA GLN A 309 17.78 -0.69 -4.95
C GLN A 309 17.51 -2.18 -4.71
N ARG A 310 16.24 -2.55 -4.56
CA ARG A 310 15.84 -3.95 -4.61
C ARG A 310 15.70 -4.39 -6.05
N GLN A 311 16.24 -5.57 -6.35
CA GLN A 311 16.16 -6.23 -7.65
C GLN A 311 15.37 -7.54 -7.51
N GLU A 312 14.87 -8.07 -8.62
CA GLU A 312 14.24 -9.38 -8.63
C GLU A 312 15.26 -10.49 -8.32
N ALA A 313 14.76 -11.55 -7.67
CA ALA A 313 15.55 -12.75 -7.46
C ALA A 313 15.99 -13.37 -8.78
N PRO A 314 17.19 -13.97 -8.85
CA PRO A 314 17.62 -14.67 -10.06
C PRO A 314 16.69 -15.86 -10.32
N LYS A 315 16.35 -16.09 -11.59
CA LYS A 315 15.49 -17.20 -12.02
C LYS A 315 16.17 -18.58 -11.87
N THR A 316 17.49 -18.58 -11.74
CA THR A 316 18.33 -19.77 -11.54
C THR A 316 19.22 -19.58 -10.33
N LYS A 317 19.67 -20.68 -9.71
CA LYS A 317 20.58 -20.59 -8.57
C LYS A 317 21.92 -19.97 -9.03
N GLN A 318 22.28 -18.85 -8.44
CA GLN A 318 23.49 -18.07 -8.72
C GLN A 318 24.12 -17.60 -7.41
N THR A 319 25.44 -17.39 -7.42
CA THR A 319 26.12 -16.62 -6.37
C THR A 319 25.95 -15.12 -6.63
N PRO A 320 26.15 -14.24 -5.61
CA PRO A 320 26.13 -12.78 -5.82
C PRO A 320 27.11 -12.32 -6.91
N LYS A 321 28.29 -12.94 -7.02
CA LYS A 321 29.26 -12.65 -8.08
C LYS A 321 28.73 -13.03 -9.47
N GLU A 322 28.17 -14.24 -9.60
CA GLU A 322 27.56 -14.68 -10.86
C GLU A 322 26.38 -13.79 -11.27
N TYR A 323 25.60 -13.32 -10.31
CA TYR A 323 24.49 -12.38 -10.56
C TYR A 323 24.98 -11.07 -11.20
N VAL A 324 26.08 -10.51 -10.71
CA VAL A 324 26.69 -9.29 -11.28
C VAL A 324 27.10 -9.50 -12.74
N SER A 325 27.76 -10.61 -13.06
CA SER A 325 28.25 -10.87 -14.42
C SER A 325 27.15 -11.34 -15.37
N THR A 326 26.26 -12.25 -14.95
CA THR A 326 25.32 -12.92 -15.86
C THR A 326 23.95 -12.20 -15.93
N THR A 327 23.42 -11.74 -14.79
CA THR A 327 22.10 -11.12 -14.71
C THR A 327 22.17 -9.62 -14.91
N LEU A 328 23.07 -8.93 -14.19
CA LEU A 328 23.28 -7.49 -14.38
C LEU A 328 24.14 -7.16 -15.60
N LYS A 329 24.80 -8.16 -16.22
CA LYS A 329 25.67 -8.03 -17.39
C LYS A 329 26.75 -6.97 -17.22
N ARG A 330 27.34 -6.94 -16.00
CA ARG A 330 28.40 -5.97 -15.64
C ARG A 330 29.77 -6.56 -15.90
N ASP A 331 30.17 -6.56 -17.17
CA ASP A 331 31.51 -7.01 -17.61
C ASP A 331 32.60 -5.97 -17.29
N ASP A 332 32.20 -4.79 -16.85
CA ASP A 332 33.05 -3.67 -16.43
C ASP A 332 33.49 -3.75 -14.96
N VAL A 333 33.14 -4.79 -14.23
CA VAL A 333 33.63 -5.00 -12.86
C VAL A 333 35.02 -5.68 -12.94
N VAL A 334 36.05 -4.91 -12.64
CA VAL A 334 37.46 -5.33 -12.84
C VAL A 334 38.08 -6.07 -11.67
N SER A 335 37.56 -5.85 -10.47
CA SER A 335 38.02 -6.55 -9.26
C SER A 335 36.88 -6.63 -8.24
N GLY A 336 36.94 -7.59 -7.35
CA GLY A 336 35.96 -7.72 -6.27
C GLY A 336 36.14 -8.98 -5.44
N GLU A 337 35.35 -9.04 -4.36
CA GLU A 337 35.41 -10.13 -3.38
C GLU A 337 34.03 -10.60 -2.99
N GLU A 338 33.89 -11.90 -2.77
CA GLU A 338 32.71 -12.50 -2.12
C GLU A 338 32.87 -12.38 -0.62
N ILE A 339 31.85 -11.86 0.06
CA ILE A 339 31.85 -11.65 1.49
C ILE A 339 30.55 -12.18 2.12
N LYS A 340 30.54 -12.24 3.45
CA LYS A 340 29.34 -12.46 4.25
C LYS A 340 28.96 -11.18 5.01
N ILE A 341 27.68 -10.85 4.99
CA ILE A 341 27.11 -9.77 5.79
C ILE A 341 26.11 -10.42 6.75
N GLY A 342 26.53 -10.68 7.97
CA GLY A 342 25.78 -11.57 8.85
C GLY A 342 25.62 -12.96 8.24
N GLU A 343 24.36 -13.36 8.01
CA GLU A 343 24.02 -14.63 7.36
C GLU A 343 23.93 -14.56 5.82
N TYR A 344 23.99 -13.35 5.24
CA TYR A 344 23.73 -13.11 3.82
C TYR A 344 24.99 -13.23 2.97
N ASP A 345 24.86 -13.91 1.83
CA ASP A 345 25.89 -13.93 0.81
C ASP A 345 25.92 -12.61 0.06
N ALA A 346 27.10 -12.05 -0.14
CA ALA A 346 27.29 -10.78 -0.82
C ALA A 346 28.54 -10.76 -1.69
N TYR A 347 28.58 -9.81 -2.62
CA TYR A 347 29.74 -9.51 -3.45
C TYR A 347 29.94 -8.01 -3.50
N ILE A 348 31.17 -7.54 -3.36
CA ILE A 348 31.57 -6.13 -3.58
C ILE A 348 32.60 -6.09 -4.68
N GLY A 349 32.44 -5.18 -5.65
CA GLY A 349 33.36 -5.05 -6.79
C GLY A 349 33.62 -3.60 -7.17
N ASN A 350 34.78 -3.36 -7.76
CA ASN A 350 35.18 -2.09 -8.34
C ASN A 350 34.87 -2.09 -9.85
N VAL A 351 34.34 -1.00 -10.34
CA VAL A 351 33.95 -0.80 -11.73
C VAL A 351 35.06 -0.08 -12.49
N ASP A 352 35.29 -0.47 -13.74
CA ASP A 352 36.26 0.20 -14.63
C ASP A 352 35.84 1.65 -14.90
N LEU A 353 36.75 2.58 -14.64
CA LEU A 353 36.52 4.02 -14.75
C LEU A 353 36.87 4.60 -16.13
N ALA A 354 37.42 3.81 -17.04
CA ALA A 354 38.00 4.27 -18.29
C ALA A 354 37.10 5.15 -19.20
N LYS A 355 35.77 5.15 -18.92
CA LYS A 355 34.76 5.87 -19.71
C LYS A 355 33.80 6.71 -18.89
N SER A 356 33.95 6.79 -17.57
CA SER A 356 32.91 7.32 -16.67
C SER A 356 33.09 8.77 -16.21
N GLY A 357 34.31 9.35 -16.31
CA GLY A 357 34.61 10.66 -15.71
C GLY A 357 34.49 10.66 -14.16
N LEU A 358 34.45 9.48 -13.54
CA LEU A 358 34.41 9.30 -12.09
C LEU A 358 35.81 8.97 -11.55
N LYS A 359 36.02 9.22 -10.26
CA LYS A 359 37.23 8.78 -9.55
C LYS A 359 37.04 7.47 -8.82
N VAL A 360 35.79 7.16 -8.42
CA VAL A 360 35.41 5.88 -7.82
C VAL A 360 34.07 5.46 -8.37
N SER A 361 33.98 4.19 -8.76
CA SER A 361 32.71 3.53 -9.04
C SER A 361 32.73 2.11 -8.47
N MET A 362 31.74 1.79 -7.65
CA MET A 362 31.62 0.53 -6.93
C MET A 362 30.24 -0.07 -7.06
N ILE A 363 30.19 -1.39 -7.02
CA ILE A 363 28.94 -2.16 -7.01
C ILE A 363 28.98 -3.18 -5.88
N ALA A 364 27.85 -3.39 -5.20
CA ALA A 364 27.69 -4.52 -4.30
C ALA A 364 26.31 -5.13 -4.46
N VAL A 365 26.25 -6.45 -4.22
CA VAL A 365 25.00 -7.23 -4.29
C VAL A 365 24.91 -8.09 -3.04
N VAL A 366 23.77 -8.01 -2.35
CA VAL A 366 23.45 -8.77 -1.16
C VAL A 366 22.20 -9.60 -1.42
N PHE A 367 22.24 -10.90 -1.13
CA PHE A 367 21.12 -11.81 -1.27
C PHE A 367 20.44 -12.01 0.08
N LYS A 368 19.13 -11.70 0.14
CA LYS A 368 18.32 -11.88 1.34
C LYS A 368 16.90 -12.31 0.97
N ASP A 369 16.41 -13.41 1.56
CA ASP A 369 15.02 -13.88 1.49
C ASP A 369 14.43 -13.92 0.06
N GLY A 370 15.19 -14.42 -0.89
CA GLY A 370 14.79 -14.48 -2.31
C GLY A 370 14.76 -13.12 -3.01
N GLY A 371 15.22 -12.06 -2.38
CA GLY A 371 15.45 -10.73 -2.98
C GLY A 371 16.93 -10.46 -3.19
N VAL A 372 17.23 -9.54 -4.09
CA VAL A 372 18.57 -9.05 -4.36
C VAL A 372 18.64 -7.55 -4.07
N TYR A 373 19.62 -7.13 -3.28
CA TYR A 373 19.82 -5.75 -2.91
C TYR A 373 21.10 -5.24 -3.59
N LEU A 374 20.91 -4.32 -4.52
CA LEU A 374 21.97 -3.74 -5.34
C LEU A 374 22.38 -2.38 -4.78
N PHE A 375 23.64 -2.28 -4.39
CA PHE A 375 24.27 -1.02 -4.04
C PHE A 375 25.14 -0.53 -5.20
N LYS A 376 25.14 0.79 -5.44
CA LYS A 376 26.07 1.46 -6.34
C LYS A 376 26.65 2.67 -5.62
N GLY A 377 27.97 2.81 -5.69
CA GLY A 377 28.70 3.96 -5.17
C GLY A 377 29.40 4.67 -6.32
N GLU A 378 29.20 5.96 -6.46
CA GLU A 378 29.83 6.78 -7.50
C GLU A 378 30.35 8.07 -6.90
N ALA A 379 31.60 8.42 -7.22
CA ALA A 379 32.20 9.66 -6.76
C ALA A 379 33.00 10.36 -7.87
N GLY A 380 32.87 11.71 -7.92
CA GLY A 380 33.54 12.56 -8.88
C GLY A 380 35.02 12.77 -8.60
N GLU A 381 35.66 13.62 -9.38
CA GLU A 381 37.13 13.83 -9.35
C GLU A 381 37.64 14.54 -8.07
N SER A 382 36.78 15.27 -7.36
CA SER A 382 37.18 16.02 -6.14
C SER A 382 36.89 15.20 -4.88
N GLY A 383 37.90 15.09 -4.00
CA GLY A 383 37.76 14.47 -2.68
C GLY A 383 38.61 13.22 -2.45
N ASP A 384 38.37 12.56 -1.31
CA ASP A 384 39.15 11.41 -0.85
C ASP A 384 38.49 10.09 -1.33
N ALA A 385 39.09 9.48 -2.35
CA ALA A 385 38.63 8.21 -2.90
C ALA A 385 38.75 7.04 -1.91
N VAL A 386 39.76 7.08 -1.02
CA VAL A 386 39.97 6.04 0.00
C VAL A 386 38.87 6.10 1.05
N GLN A 387 38.52 7.32 1.47
CA GLN A 387 37.41 7.51 2.41
C GLN A 387 36.09 7.08 1.78
N PHE A 388 35.82 7.40 0.51
CA PHE A 388 34.59 6.97 -0.17
C PHE A 388 34.48 5.45 -0.29
N ASP A 389 35.59 4.75 -0.63
CA ASP A 389 35.61 3.29 -0.62
C ASP A 389 35.27 2.72 0.75
N ALA A 390 35.84 3.29 1.82
CA ALA A 390 35.54 2.91 3.19
C ALA A 390 34.05 3.15 3.55
N ASP A 391 33.51 4.31 3.18
CA ASP A 391 32.11 4.70 3.39
C ASP A 391 31.15 3.78 2.66
N PHE A 392 31.44 3.43 1.40
CA PHE A 392 30.65 2.49 0.62
C PHE A 392 30.64 1.11 1.28
N ARG A 393 31.81 0.58 1.63
CA ARG A 393 31.93 -0.73 2.29
C ARG A 393 31.22 -0.75 3.64
N ALA A 394 31.36 0.28 4.45
CA ALA A 394 30.67 0.41 5.73
C ALA A 394 29.14 0.43 5.54
N THR A 395 28.65 1.16 4.53
CA THR A 395 27.21 1.17 4.18
C THR A 395 26.73 -0.21 3.80
N VAL A 396 27.44 -0.92 2.91
CA VAL A 396 27.08 -2.30 2.50
C VAL A 396 27.12 -3.26 3.69
N GLN A 397 28.17 -3.17 4.54
CA GLN A 397 28.31 -4.02 5.72
C GLN A 397 27.28 -3.76 6.82
N SER A 398 26.68 -2.55 6.83
CA SER A 398 25.59 -2.20 7.75
C SER A 398 24.26 -2.88 7.42
N PHE A 399 24.14 -3.48 6.23
CA PHE A 399 22.91 -4.18 5.80
C PHE A 399 22.59 -5.32 6.76
N ARG A 400 21.39 -5.30 7.32
CA ARG A 400 20.93 -6.34 8.26
C ARG A 400 19.42 -6.54 8.22
N ALA A 401 18.96 -7.65 8.78
CA ALA A 401 17.54 -7.83 9.08
C ALA A 401 17.07 -6.82 10.14
N MET A 402 15.82 -6.40 10.00
CA MET A 402 15.14 -5.55 10.98
C MET A 402 14.91 -6.32 12.28
N GLN A 403 15.19 -5.68 13.40
CA GLN A 403 14.98 -6.20 14.75
C GLN A 403 13.68 -5.64 15.36
N PRO A 404 13.09 -6.23 16.40
CA PRO A 404 11.90 -5.69 17.06
C PRO A 404 12.04 -4.24 17.55
N ALA A 405 13.25 -3.83 17.94
CA ALA A 405 13.53 -2.44 18.33
C ALA A 405 13.44 -1.46 17.15
N ASP A 406 13.82 -1.90 15.95
CA ASP A 406 13.77 -1.09 14.73
C ASP A 406 12.34 -0.81 14.29
N LEU A 407 11.40 -1.74 14.55
CA LEU A 407 9.97 -1.55 14.27
C LEU A 407 9.40 -0.33 15.00
N LYS A 408 9.87 -0.06 16.24
CA LYS A 408 9.47 1.14 16.98
C LYS A 408 9.98 2.43 16.32
N VAL A 409 11.11 2.37 15.64
CA VAL A 409 11.65 3.51 14.89
C VAL A 409 10.91 3.69 13.57
N ALA A 410 10.62 2.58 12.87
CA ALA A 410 9.92 2.56 11.61
C ALA A 410 8.45 3.00 11.72
N ASN A 411 7.83 2.81 12.90
CA ASN A 411 6.40 3.01 13.16
C ASN A 411 6.11 4.15 14.15
N ASN A 412 6.82 5.25 14.07
CA ASN A 412 6.73 6.31 15.07
C ASN A 412 5.47 7.16 15.03
N GLN A 413 4.68 7.13 13.96
CA GLN A 413 3.49 7.96 13.86
C GLN A 413 2.22 7.13 14.02
N ARG A 414 1.41 7.48 15.00
CA ARG A 414 0.11 6.85 15.23
C ARG A 414 -0.96 7.90 15.48
N ILE A 415 -2.15 7.59 15.06
CA ILE A 415 -3.33 8.37 15.44
C ILE A 415 -3.55 8.19 16.94
N LYS A 416 -3.70 9.31 17.62
CA LYS A 416 -4.16 9.37 19.00
C LYS A 416 -5.44 10.15 19.04
N VAL A 417 -6.47 9.55 19.61
CA VAL A 417 -7.74 10.22 19.87
C VAL A 417 -7.66 10.94 21.21
N ILE A 418 -7.99 12.20 21.20
CA ILE A 418 -8.12 13.05 22.40
C ILE A 418 -9.49 13.72 22.41
N GLU A 419 -9.95 14.16 23.57
CA GLU A 419 -11.10 15.05 23.69
C GLU A 419 -10.64 16.50 23.54
N ALA A 420 -11.25 17.24 22.62
CA ALA A 420 -10.96 18.66 22.42
C ALA A 420 -11.38 19.48 23.64
N ARG A 421 -10.52 20.40 24.07
CA ARG A 421 -10.77 21.30 25.21
C ARG A 421 -11.25 22.66 24.72
N PRO A 422 -11.95 23.43 25.55
CA PRO A 422 -12.28 24.83 25.24
C PRO A 422 -10.99 25.60 24.90
N GLY A 423 -10.97 26.23 23.72
CA GLY A 423 -9.82 27.00 23.22
C GLY A 423 -8.76 26.21 22.46
N ASP A 424 -8.88 24.87 22.29
CA ASP A 424 -8.05 24.13 21.38
C ASP A 424 -8.34 24.56 19.94
N THR A 425 -7.26 24.71 19.17
CA THR A 425 -7.28 24.96 17.72
C THR A 425 -6.37 23.96 17.03
N TYR A 426 -6.57 23.71 15.73
CA TYR A 426 -5.65 22.83 15.00
C TYR A 426 -4.22 23.37 14.97
N ALA A 427 -4.03 24.70 15.00
CA ALA A 427 -2.70 25.31 15.17
C ALA A 427 -2.06 24.91 16.52
N SER A 428 -2.82 24.91 17.62
CA SER A 428 -2.33 24.53 18.95
C SER A 428 -2.07 23.03 19.08
N LEU A 429 -2.87 22.19 18.40
CA LEU A 429 -2.71 20.74 18.37
C LEU A 429 -1.55 20.33 17.46
N ALA A 430 -1.35 21.02 16.34
CA ALA A 430 -0.26 20.83 15.41
C ALA A 430 1.12 21.01 16.06
N ALA A 431 1.25 21.97 16.97
CA ALA A 431 2.46 22.17 17.74
C ALA A 431 2.87 20.96 18.62
N LYS A 432 1.94 20.04 18.88
CA LYS A 432 2.13 18.81 19.68
C LYS A 432 2.15 17.57 18.81
N SER A 433 1.97 17.71 17.49
CA SER A 433 1.90 16.62 16.51
C SER A 433 3.29 16.27 16.00
N SER A 434 3.47 15.01 15.61
CA SER A 434 4.69 14.54 14.93
C SER A 434 4.69 14.81 13.43
N ILE A 435 3.61 15.36 12.87
CA ILE A 435 3.51 15.75 11.45
C ILE A 435 4.46 16.91 11.19
N LYS A 436 5.35 16.76 10.18
CA LYS A 436 6.35 17.77 9.85
C LYS A 436 5.90 18.77 8.78
N SER A 437 5.15 18.31 7.79
CA SER A 437 4.71 19.13 6.65
C SER A 437 3.21 19.44 6.79
N TYR A 438 2.86 20.72 6.74
CA TYR A 438 1.48 21.21 6.84
C TYR A 438 0.68 20.61 8.01
N PRO A 439 1.24 20.64 9.26
CA PRO A 439 0.65 19.89 10.37
C PRO A 439 -0.78 20.37 10.75
N GLU A 440 -1.05 21.65 10.65
CA GLU A 440 -2.37 22.21 10.96
C GLU A 440 -3.41 21.80 9.93
N GLU A 441 -3.10 21.96 8.65
CA GLU A 441 -3.98 21.61 7.53
C GLU A 441 -4.22 20.09 7.46
N THR A 442 -3.17 19.31 7.75
CA THR A 442 -3.29 17.85 7.83
C THR A 442 -4.18 17.40 8.98
N LEU A 443 -4.10 18.03 10.14
CA LEU A 443 -5.00 17.71 11.26
C LEU A 443 -6.44 18.10 10.94
N ARG A 444 -6.69 19.23 10.28
CA ARG A 444 -8.04 19.59 9.78
C ARG A 444 -8.57 18.52 8.83
N LEU A 445 -7.73 18.11 7.90
CA LEU A 445 -8.10 17.09 6.92
C LEU A 445 -8.42 15.74 7.57
N LEU A 446 -7.61 15.32 8.56
CA LEU A 446 -7.84 14.08 9.32
C LEU A 446 -9.17 14.06 10.08
N ASN A 447 -9.67 15.23 10.47
CA ASN A 447 -10.87 15.38 11.29
C ASN A 447 -12.07 15.99 10.52
N GLY A 448 -12.05 15.93 9.17
CA GLY A 448 -13.16 16.42 8.34
C GLY A 448 -13.42 17.93 8.43
N ASP A 449 -12.52 18.70 9.01
CA ASP A 449 -12.65 20.14 9.24
C ASP A 449 -11.91 20.99 8.19
N HIS A 450 -11.38 20.38 7.13
CA HIS A 450 -10.69 21.08 6.04
C HIS A 450 -11.70 21.93 5.23
N PRO A 451 -11.36 23.17 4.78
CA PRO A 451 -10.05 23.81 4.96
C PRO A 451 -9.93 24.72 6.19
N LEU A 452 -11.02 25.10 6.86
CA LEU A 452 -11.05 26.20 7.84
C LEU A 452 -11.74 25.85 9.16
N GLY A 453 -12.24 24.62 9.33
CA GLY A 453 -12.89 24.19 10.57
C GLY A 453 -11.93 24.13 11.76
N GLU A 454 -12.47 24.15 12.96
CA GLU A 454 -11.73 24.06 14.21
C GLU A 454 -12.38 23.04 15.17
N PRO A 455 -11.60 22.43 16.08
CA PRO A 455 -12.12 21.43 17.02
C PRO A 455 -13.22 21.99 17.90
N ARG A 456 -14.28 21.22 18.11
CA ARG A 456 -15.35 21.57 19.04
C ARG A 456 -15.09 20.94 20.39
N ALA A 457 -15.09 21.75 21.46
CA ALA A 457 -14.88 21.30 22.83
C ALA A 457 -15.82 20.12 23.18
N GLY A 458 -15.29 19.07 23.76
CA GLY A 458 -16.00 17.85 24.10
C GLY A 458 -16.05 16.79 22.99
N ASN A 459 -15.70 17.13 21.74
CA ASN A 459 -15.65 16.16 20.66
C ASN A 459 -14.32 15.39 20.65
N PRO A 460 -14.32 14.13 20.20
CA PRO A 460 -13.10 13.40 19.92
C PRO A 460 -12.37 14.06 18.74
N VAL A 461 -11.05 14.13 18.82
CA VAL A 461 -10.17 14.68 17.79
C VAL A 461 -8.98 13.76 17.57
N LYS A 462 -8.67 13.47 16.33
CA LYS A 462 -7.47 12.74 15.93
C LYS A 462 -6.27 13.69 15.88
N ILE A 463 -5.22 13.34 16.60
CA ILE A 463 -3.89 13.92 16.44
C ILE A 463 -2.90 12.83 16.07
N VAL A 464 -1.71 13.21 15.59
CA VAL A 464 -0.66 12.26 15.22
C VAL A 464 0.52 12.42 16.17
N GLN A 465 0.92 11.33 16.83
CA GLN A 465 2.03 11.30 17.78
C GLN A 465 3.00 10.14 17.49
#